data_1dfc82ad5c7ab35d625067bb14ffb607
#
_entry.id   1dfc82ad5c7ab35d625067bb14ffb607
#
_cell.length_a   1.000
_cell.length_b   1.000
_cell.length_c   1.000
_cell.angle_alpha   90.00
_cell.angle_beta   90.00
_cell.angle_gamma   90.00
#
_symmetry.space_group_name_H-M   'P 1'
#
loop_
_entity.id
_entity.type
_entity.pdbx_description
1 polymer ?
#
loop_
_entity_poly.entity_id
_entity_poly.type
_entity_poly.pdbx_seq_one_letter_code
_entity_poly.pdbx_strand_id
1 'polypeptide(L)'
;MKIRIHGDSIRCRLGRRELAELLAAGVLRSQTRFPGAVFEVRLRVPARETPNSAQYSPAGVDIELSPQAFRAWANANEESYPFAVPLDDGQLDVLVEKDFPCDTRTDCAPSADLFTAETLRLGD
;
A
#
# COMPACT_ATOMS: atom_id res chain seq x y z
N MET A 1 -1.32 -8.17 -0.26
CA MET A 1 -1.75 -6.81 0.10
C MET A 1 -3.15 -6.86 0.66
N LYS A 2 -3.34 -6.27 1.83
CA LYS A 2 -4.65 -6.17 2.46
C LYS A 2 -5.20 -4.77 2.22
N ILE A 3 -6.46 -4.69 1.81
CA ILE A 3 -7.06 -3.41 1.41
C ILE A 3 -8.30 -3.14 2.24
N ARG A 4 -8.39 -1.93 2.77
CA ARG A 4 -9.57 -1.49 3.52
C ARG A 4 -10.04 -0.16 2.94
N ILE A 5 -11.30 -0.12 2.56
CA ILE A 5 -11.96 1.08 2.06
C ILE A 5 -13.05 1.44 3.04
N HIS A 6 -13.04 2.69 3.54
CA HIS A 6 -14.02 3.16 4.48
C HIS A 6 -14.23 4.66 4.29
N GLY A 7 -15.45 5.06 3.93
CA GLY A 7 -15.69 6.47 3.59
C GLY A 7 -14.74 6.92 2.49
N ASP A 8 -14.22 8.13 2.61
CA ASP A 8 -13.26 8.67 1.65
C ASP A 8 -11.83 8.32 2.06
N SER A 9 -11.58 7.04 2.35
CA SER A 9 -10.24 6.57 2.67
C SER A 9 -9.98 5.19 2.10
N ILE A 10 -8.73 4.95 1.73
CA ILE A 10 -8.27 3.64 1.29
C ILE A 10 -6.93 3.35 1.96
N ARG A 11 -6.82 2.15 2.54
CA ARG A 11 -5.63 1.71 3.24
C ARG A 11 -5.12 0.44 2.59
N CYS A 12 -3.83 0.41 2.29
CA CYS A 12 -3.15 -0.76 1.72
C CYS A 12 -2.06 -1.20 2.68
N ARG A 13 -2.15 -2.42 3.18
CA ARG A 13 -1.14 -3.00 4.07
C ARG A 13 -0.29 -3.99 3.31
N LEU A 14 1.02 -3.81 3.38
CA LEU A 14 2.00 -4.62 2.66
C LEU A 14 2.90 -5.37 3.62
N GLY A 15 3.08 -6.66 3.37
CA GLY A 15 4.12 -7.43 4.04
C GLY A 15 5.49 -7.05 3.46
N ARG A 16 6.55 -7.57 4.09
CA ARG A 16 7.92 -7.25 3.67
C ARG A 16 8.18 -7.67 2.23
N ARG A 17 7.74 -8.87 1.86
CA ARG A 17 7.96 -9.41 0.52
C ARG A 17 7.21 -8.60 -0.54
N GLU A 18 6.00 -8.20 -0.23
CA GLU A 18 5.20 -7.39 -1.15
C GLU A 18 5.83 -6.02 -1.37
N LEU A 19 6.32 -5.38 -0.29
CA LEU A 19 6.99 -4.09 -0.42
C LEU A 19 8.27 -4.21 -1.23
N ALA A 20 9.06 -5.27 -1.00
CA ALA A 20 10.26 -5.51 -1.78
C ALA A 20 9.93 -5.72 -3.26
N GLU A 21 8.87 -6.47 -3.55
CA GLU A 21 8.42 -6.70 -4.92
C GLU A 21 7.98 -5.40 -5.59
N LEU A 22 7.23 -4.57 -4.88
CA LEU A 22 6.80 -3.28 -5.41
C LEU A 22 7.99 -2.40 -5.79
N LEU A 23 9.01 -2.33 -4.92
CA LEU A 23 10.18 -1.53 -5.21
C LEU A 23 11.02 -2.11 -6.35
N ALA A 24 11.08 -3.43 -6.47
CA ALA A 24 11.88 -4.07 -7.52
C ALA A 24 11.19 -4.01 -8.89
N ALA A 25 9.89 -4.30 -8.92
CA ALA A 25 9.13 -4.38 -10.17
C ALA A 25 8.47 -3.06 -10.56
N GLY A 26 8.29 -2.15 -9.60
CA GLY A 26 7.59 -0.88 -9.83
C GLY A 26 6.08 -0.99 -9.80
N VAL A 27 5.53 -2.18 -9.59
CA VAL A 27 4.09 -2.39 -9.54
C VAL A 27 3.76 -3.57 -8.63
N LEU A 28 2.67 -3.43 -7.90
CA LEU A 28 2.08 -4.51 -7.09
C LEU A 28 0.58 -4.49 -7.32
N ARG A 29 0.01 -5.66 -7.64
CA ARG A 29 -1.41 -5.78 -7.95
C ARG A 29 -2.09 -6.72 -6.99
N SER A 30 -3.31 -6.37 -6.61
CA SER A 30 -4.20 -7.24 -5.86
C SER A 30 -5.51 -7.34 -6.63
N GLN A 31 -5.94 -8.56 -6.96
CA GLN A 31 -7.13 -8.79 -7.76
C GLN A 31 -8.17 -9.55 -6.96
N THR A 32 -9.43 -9.13 -7.10
CA THR A 32 -10.58 -9.85 -6.57
C THR A 32 -11.49 -10.18 -7.74
N ARG A 33 -11.78 -11.46 -7.90
CA ARG A 33 -12.61 -11.92 -9.01
C ARG A 33 -14.08 -11.93 -8.58
N PHE A 34 -14.90 -11.36 -9.43
CA PHE A 34 -16.36 -11.38 -9.31
C PHE A 34 -16.95 -12.09 -10.52
N PRO A 35 -18.18 -12.56 -10.44
CA PRO A 35 -18.83 -13.07 -11.65
C PRO A 35 -18.83 -12.01 -12.75
N GLY A 36 -18.18 -12.31 -13.87
CA GLY A 36 -18.13 -11.41 -15.03
C GLY A 36 -17.17 -10.24 -14.97
N ALA A 37 -16.41 -10.09 -13.87
CA ALA A 37 -15.50 -8.94 -13.74
C ALA A 37 -14.38 -9.22 -12.76
N VAL A 38 -13.31 -8.41 -12.84
CA VAL A 38 -12.21 -8.44 -11.89
C VAL A 38 -12.01 -7.03 -11.36
N PHE A 39 -11.93 -6.92 -10.04
CA PHE A 39 -11.58 -5.66 -9.38
C PHE A 39 -10.10 -5.70 -9.02
N GLU A 40 -9.35 -4.71 -9.47
CA GLU A 40 -7.90 -4.66 -9.22
C GLU A 40 -7.54 -3.40 -8.45
N VAL A 41 -6.72 -3.55 -7.41
CA VAL A 41 -6.04 -2.43 -6.79
C VAL A 41 -4.57 -2.53 -7.16
N ARG A 42 -4.03 -1.47 -7.71
CA ARG A 42 -2.67 -1.45 -8.22
C ARG A 42 -1.90 -0.31 -7.57
N LEU A 43 -0.75 -0.65 -6.99
CA LEU A 43 0.21 0.33 -6.51
C LEU A 43 1.35 0.41 -7.51
N ARG A 44 1.77 1.61 -7.88
CA ARG A 44 2.87 1.81 -8.81
C ARG A 44 3.88 2.79 -8.25
N VAL A 45 5.17 2.45 -8.41
CA VAL A 45 6.28 3.34 -8.14
C VAL A 45 6.92 3.62 -9.50
N PRO A 46 6.57 4.74 -10.17
CA PRO A 46 7.07 5.01 -11.51
C PRO A 46 8.59 5.22 -11.53
N ALA A 47 9.19 5.05 -12.73
CA ALA A 47 10.61 5.30 -12.89
C ALA A 47 10.96 6.79 -12.82
N ARG A 48 10.01 7.65 -13.23
CA ARG A 48 10.18 9.10 -13.16
C ARG A 48 9.54 9.63 -11.89
N GLU A 49 10.12 10.70 -11.34
CA GLU A 49 9.53 11.35 -10.19
C GLU A 49 8.17 11.92 -10.56
N THR A 50 7.14 11.53 -9.83
CA THR A 50 5.75 11.94 -10.03
C THR A 50 5.11 12.19 -8.68
N PRO A 51 4.08 13.06 -8.61
CA PRO A 51 3.34 13.23 -7.35
C PRO A 51 2.55 11.98 -6.99
N ASN A 52 2.28 11.81 -5.70
CA ASN A 52 1.32 10.79 -5.26
C ASN A 52 -0.04 11.07 -5.88
N SER A 53 -0.73 10.02 -6.34
CA SER A 53 -2.07 10.15 -6.90
C SER A 53 -2.86 8.87 -6.73
N ALA A 54 -4.17 8.97 -6.88
CA ALA A 54 -5.06 7.82 -6.88
C ALA A 54 -6.17 8.08 -7.88
N GLN A 55 -6.46 7.07 -8.70
CA GLN A 55 -7.48 7.17 -9.73
C GLN A 55 -8.38 5.94 -9.70
N TYR A 56 -9.64 6.16 -9.96
CA TYR A 56 -10.64 5.10 -10.08
C TYR A 56 -10.99 4.88 -11.54
N SER A 57 -11.16 3.63 -11.92
CA SER A 57 -11.64 3.23 -13.24
C SER A 57 -12.62 2.07 -13.09
N PRO A 58 -13.35 1.69 -14.14
CA PRO A 58 -14.21 0.52 -14.05
C PRO A 58 -13.47 -0.76 -13.68
N ALA A 59 -12.17 -0.83 -13.92
CA ALA A 59 -11.36 -2.00 -13.57
C ALA A 59 -10.88 -2.00 -12.12
N GLY A 60 -10.91 -0.84 -11.43
CA GLY A 60 -10.47 -0.75 -10.05
C GLY A 60 -9.78 0.55 -9.69
N VAL A 61 -8.76 0.46 -8.84
CA VAL A 61 -8.06 1.62 -8.30
C VAL A 61 -6.58 1.55 -8.69
N ASP A 62 -6.05 2.68 -9.16
CA ASP A 62 -4.65 2.82 -9.53
C ASP A 62 -4.02 3.92 -8.66
N ILE A 63 -3.06 3.53 -7.83
CA ILE A 63 -2.38 4.44 -6.90
C ILE A 63 -0.94 4.58 -7.36
N GLU A 64 -0.53 5.84 -7.67
CA GLU A 64 0.86 6.14 -7.97
C GLU A 64 1.53 6.75 -6.76
N LEU A 65 2.73 6.30 -6.48
CA LEU A 65 3.50 6.72 -5.31
C LEU A 65 4.72 7.48 -5.79
N SER A 66 4.99 8.64 -5.19
CA SER A 66 6.19 9.44 -5.50
C SER A 66 7.42 8.59 -5.24
N PRO A 67 8.23 8.28 -6.26
CA PRO A 67 9.30 7.30 -6.11
C PRO A 67 10.31 7.65 -5.02
N GLN A 68 10.78 8.89 -4.97
CA GLN A 68 11.80 9.27 -3.99
C GLN A 68 11.25 9.19 -2.56
N ALA A 69 10.07 9.74 -2.32
CA ALA A 69 9.48 9.75 -0.99
C ALA A 69 9.10 8.35 -0.54
N PHE A 70 8.54 7.55 -1.46
CA PHE A 70 8.11 6.21 -1.11
C PHE A 70 9.28 5.29 -0.81
N ARG A 71 10.38 5.37 -1.60
CA ARG A 71 11.57 4.57 -1.35
C ARG A 71 12.24 4.95 -0.04
N ALA A 72 12.27 6.24 0.29
CA ALA A 72 12.78 6.70 1.58
C ALA A 72 11.97 6.13 2.74
N TRP A 73 10.64 6.14 2.60
CA TRP A 73 9.76 5.56 3.62
C TRP A 73 9.97 4.05 3.77
N ALA A 74 10.10 3.34 2.64
CA ALA A 74 10.28 1.89 2.65
C ALA A 74 11.52 1.48 3.43
N ASN A 75 12.58 2.30 3.38
CA ASN A 75 13.84 2.03 4.04
C ASN A 75 13.99 2.76 5.39
N ALA A 76 12.94 3.44 5.83
CA ALA A 76 12.91 4.10 7.13
C ALA A 76 12.21 3.23 8.17
N ASN A 77 12.38 3.58 9.43
CA ASN A 77 11.70 2.89 10.53
C ASN A 77 10.37 3.56 10.83
N GLU A 78 9.54 3.67 9.79
CA GLU A 78 8.22 4.29 9.86
C GLU A 78 7.17 3.30 9.35
N GLU A 79 6.03 3.24 10.04
CA GLU A 79 4.96 2.30 9.71
C GLU A 79 4.13 2.75 8.54
N SER A 80 3.85 4.04 8.42
CA SER A 80 2.79 4.56 7.55
C SER A 80 3.32 5.55 6.52
N TYR A 81 2.75 5.47 5.32
CA TYR A 81 3.00 6.41 4.23
C TYR A 81 1.64 7.01 3.84
N PRO A 82 1.27 8.18 4.39
CA PRO A 82 -0.02 8.79 4.10
C PRO A 82 0.09 9.85 3.03
N PHE A 83 -0.98 10.02 2.26
CA PHE A 83 -1.17 11.21 1.44
C PHE A 83 -2.66 11.43 1.19
N ALA A 84 -3.00 12.61 0.70
CA ALA A 84 -4.38 12.96 0.41
C ALA A 84 -4.51 13.42 -1.03
N VAL A 85 -5.64 13.08 -1.65
CA VAL A 85 -5.99 13.51 -2.99
C VAL A 85 -7.18 14.44 -2.87
N PRO A 86 -7.10 15.68 -3.38
CA PRO A 86 -8.23 16.62 -3.26
C PRO A 86 -9.44 16.14 -4.07
N LEU A 87 -10.61 16.33 -3.49
CA LEU A 87 -11.90 16.13 -4.14
C LEU A 87 -12.58 17.49 -4.23
N ASP A 88 -13.68 17.57 -4.99
CA ASP A 88 -14.45 18.82 -5.09
C ASP A 88 -14.95 19.26 -3.72
N ASP A 89 -15.29 18.32 -2.84
CA ASP A 89 -15.75 18.59 -1.49
C ASP A 89 -15.04 17.63 -0.53
N GLY A 90 -13.85 18.04 -0.07
CA GLY A 90 -13.06 17.25 0.86
C GLY A 90 -11.84 16.63 0.21
N GLN A 91 -11.46 15.46 0.68
CA GLN A 91 -10.26 14.77 0.19
C GLN A 91 -10.42 13.26 0.34
N LEU A 92 -9.69 12.53 -0.51
CA LEU A 92 -9.53 11.09 -0.36
C LEU A 92 -8.22 10.86 0.42
N ASP A 93 -8.32 10.18 1.54
CA ASP A 93 -7.14 9.81 2.32
C ASP A 93 -6.62 8.46 1.88
N VAL A 94 -5.35 8.42 1.49
CA VAL A 94 -4.68 7.19 1.08
C VAL A 94 -3.57 6.88 2.07
N LEU A 95 -3.52 5.63 2.52
CA LEU A 95 -2.54 5.18 3.48
C LEU A 95 -1.93 3.87 3.01
N VAL A 96 -0.62 3.85 2.82
CA VAL A 96 0.13 2.61 2.62
C VAL A 96 0.86 2.32 3.91
N GLU A 97 0.71 1.10 4.42
CA GLU A 97 1.33 0.73 5.70
C GLU A 97 2.08 -0.59 5.60
N LYS A 98 3.05 -0.72 6.48
CA LYS A 98 3.75 -1.98 6.70
C LYS A 98 2.92 -2.84 7.63
N ASP A 99 2.70 -4.09 7.23
CA ASP A 99 1.85 -5.01 7.98
C ASP A 99 2.64 -5.59 9.15
N PHE A 100 2.10 -5.44 10.35
CA PHE A 100 2.73 -5.94 11.57
C PHE A 100 2.18 -7.30 11.96
N PRO A 101 2.95 -8.10 12.72
CA PRO A 101 2.38 -9.29 13.35
C PRO A 101 1.30 -8.90 14.34
N CYS A 102 0.33 -9.81 14.50
CA CYS A 102 -0.81 -9.58 15.40
C CYS A 102 -0.44 -9.94 16.83
N ASP A 103 0.18 -9.01 17.55
CA ASP A 103 0.64 -9.26 18.91
C ASP A 103 -0.51 -9.39 19.91
N THR A 104 -1.67 -8.80 19.59
CA THR A 104 -2.80 -8.73 20.51
C THR A 104 -3.97 -9.60 20.10
N ARG A 105 -3.83 -10.38 19.02
CA ARG A 105 -4.90 -11.26 18.53
C ARG A 105 -4.43 -12.71 18.52
N THR A 106 -5.26 -13.58 19.03
CA THR A 106 -4.95 -15.00 19.12
C THR A 106 -5.15 -15.74 17.80
N ASP A 107 -5.87 -15.13 16.87
CA ASP A 107 -6.16 -15.73 15.57
C ASP A 107 -5.10 -15.40 14.51
N CYS A 108 -4.06 -14.68 14.89
CA CYS A 108 -2.98 -14.32 13.97
C CYS A 108 -1.78 -15.21 14.19
N ALA A 109 -1.30 -15.83 13.12
CA ALA A 109 -0.07 -16.60 13.16
C ALA A 109 1.12 -15.70 12.87
N PRO A 110 2.25 -15.88 13.58
CA PRO A 110 3.47 -15.16 13.23
C PRO A 110 3.89 -15.49 11.81
N SER A 111 4.39 -14.51 11.09
CA SER A 111 4.87 -14.69 9.73
C SER A 111 6.16 -13.91 9.54
N ALA A 112 7.14 -14.55 8.88
CA ALA A 112 8.38 -13.88 8.53
C ALA A 112 8.17 -12.76 7.52
N ASP A 113 7.02 -12.75 6.83
CA ASP A 113 6.69 -11.71 5.87
C ASP A 113 6.16 -10.43 6.53
N LEU A 114 5.87 -10.45 7.82
CA LEU A 114 5.38 -9.28 8.52
C LEU A 114 6.51 -8.47 9.11
N PHE A 115 6.30 -7.16 9.23
CA PHE A 115 7.24 -6.29 9.92
C PHE A 115 7.07 -6.44 11.42
N THR A 116 8.13 -6.18 12.19
CA THR A 116 8.07 -6.15 13.65
C THR A 116 8.27 -4.72 14.13
N ALA A 117 8.00 -4.48 15.42
CA ALA A 117 8.22 -3.16 16.00
C ALA A 117 9.70 -2.73 15.89
N GLU A 118 10.63 -3.68 15.91
CA GLU A 118 12.06 -3.41 15.80
C GLU A 118 12.55 -3.34 14.37
N THR A 119 11.78 -3.88 13.40
CA THR A 119 12.22 -3.98 12.00
C THR A 119 11.15 -3.44 11.07
N LEU A 120 10.91 -2.12 11.14
CA LEU A 120 10.00 -1.45 10.23
C LEU A 120 10.67 -1.12 8.89
N ARG A 121 11.99 -1.16 8.85
CA ARG A 121 12.73 -0.84 7.63
C ARG A 121 12.84 -2.07 6.75
N LEU A 122 12.56 -1.89 5.46
CA LEU A 122 12.65 -2.98 4.51
C LEU A 122 14.10 -3.44 4.30
N GLY A 123 15.04 -2.51 4.37
CA GLY A 123 16.45 -2.77 4.09
C GLY A 123 17.24 -3.42 5.21
N ASP A 124 16.59 -3.83 6.28
CA ASP A 124 17.27 -4.50 7.40
C ASP A 124 17.37 -6.01 7.18
#